data_43d0ebfa3652576b9ae84c53a6deeced
#
_entry.id   43d0ebfa3652576b9ae84c53a6deeced
#
_cell.length_a   1.000
_cell.length_b   1.000
_cell.length_c   1.000
_cell.angle_alpha   90.00
_cell.angle_beta   90.00
_cell.angle_gamma   90.00
#
_symmetry.space_group_name_H-M   'P 1'
#
loop_
_entity.id
_entity.type
_entity.pdbx_description
1 polymer ?
#
loop_
_entity_poly.entity_id
_entity_poly.type
_entity_poly.pdbx_seq_one_letter_code
_entity_poly.pdbx_strand_id
1 'polypeptide(L)'
;MSIRRPDPRYPGGETPLDEDPLASAFWIRGFRREDASAVREVVFGVLAEFGLAPDHADTDVDLSDVEIHYLVPGGGFWVVEDGRGRIVGTCGLWLDPDDPARCELRKMYLLPDWRGRGLGGQLLEAALAHARSTGRTRVELETNRAMTAAIGLYESRGFREIEGETCARCDRLFALDLK
;
A
#
# COMPACT_ATOMS: atom_id res chain seq x y z
N MET A 1 -42.27 10.92 35.32
CA MET A 1 -41.30 10.37 34.41
C MET A 1 -41.98 9.21 33.67
N SER A 2 -42.50 9.47 32.47
CA SER A 2 -43.44 8.58 31.78
C SER A 2 -42.70 7.73 30.79
N ILE A 3 -42.62 6.42 31.03
CA ILE A 3 -41.99 5.45 30.14
C ILE A 3 -42.96 5.19 28.99
N ARG A 4 -42.62 5.63 27.78
CA ARG A 4 -43.39 5.29 26.56
C ARG A 4 -43.19 3.79 26.27
N ARG A 5 -44.30 3.05 26.18
CA ARG A 5 -44.30 1.66 25.69
C ARG A 5 -44.01 1.65 24.17
N PRO A 6 -43.25 0.69 23.67
CA PRO A 6 -43.00 0.55 22.22
C PRO A 6 -44.31 0.21 21.48
N ASP A 7 -44.49 0.76 20.28
CA ASP A 7 -45.62 0.54 19.38
C ASP A 7 -45.58 -0.92 18.84
N PRO A 8 -46.62 -1.74 19.08
CA PRO A 8 -46.60 -3.16 18.63
C PRO A 8 -46.69 -3.36 17.12
N ARG A 9 -46.78 -2.30 16.31
CA ARG A 9 -46.84 -2.35 14.85
C ARG A 9 -45.43 -2.37 14.21
N TYR A 10 -44.39 -2.11 14.99
CA TYR A 10 -42.99 -2.24 14.54
C TYR A 10 -42.30 -3.23 15.48
N PRO A 11 -42.20 -4.53 15.10
CA PRO A 11 -41.32 -5.44 15.79
C PRO A 11 -39.90 -4.88 15.65
N GLY A 12 -39.25 -4.61 16.79
CA GLY A 12 -37.95 -3.99 16.87
C GLY A 12 -36.92 -4.67 15.94
N GLY A 13 -36.69 -4.04 14.81
CA GLY A 13 -35.45 -4.20 14.11
C GLY A 13 -34.37 -3.57 15.01
N GLU A 14 -33.42 -4.34 15.48
CA GLU A 14 -32.19 -3.80 16.01
C GLU A 14 -31.65 -2.89 14.90
N THR A 15 -31.70 -1.58 15.13
CA THR A 15 -30.94 -0.64 14.30
C THR A 15 -29.50 -1.10 14.41
N PRO A 16 -28.77 -1.39 13.31
CA PRO A 16 -27.35 -1.68 13.40
C PRO A 16 -26.74 -0.54 14.20
N LEU A 17 -26.02 -0.89 15.28
CA LEU A 17 -25.25 0.06 16.07
C LEU A 17 -24.49 0.92 15.07
N ASP A 18 -24.65 2.24 15.15
CA ASP A 18 -24.02 3.22 14.28
C ASP A 18 -22.59 2.78 13.98
N GLU A 19 -22.37 2.29 12.76
CA GLU A 19 -21.00 2.06 12.31
C GLU A 19 -20.31 3.42 12.38
N ASP A 20 -19.32 3.54 13.25
CA ASP A 20 -18.54 4.76 13.40
C ASP A 20 -18.06 5.21 12.00
N PRO A 21 -18.58 6.32 11.45
CA PRO A 21 -18.27 6.74 10.08
C PRO A 21 -16.76 6.96 9.88
N LEU A 22 -15.99 7.17 10.96
CA LEU A 22 -14.55 7.26 10.91
C LEU A 22 -13.86 5.89 10.76
N ALA A 23 -14.55 4.79 11.13
CA ALA A 23 -13.98 3.44 11.00
C ALA A 23 -13.83 2.99 9.55
N SER A 24 -14.60 3.55 8.62
CA SER A 24 -14.56 3.23 7.18
C SER A 24 -13.94 4.33 6.32
N ALA A 25 -13.79 5.55 6.85
CA ALA A 25 -13.19 6.66 6.13
C ALA A 25 -11.68 6.45 5.93
N PHE A 26 -11.16 6.87 4.79
CA PHE A 26 -9.73 6.84 4.48
C PHE A 26 -9.34 7.93 3.49
N TRP A 27 -8.06 8.26 3.48
CA TRP A 27 -7.44 9.14 2.49
C TRP A 27 -6.12 8.55 2.02
N ILE A 28 -5.84 8.67 0.73
CA ILE A 28 -4.51 8.40 0.17
C ILE A 28 -3.82 9.74 -0.01
N ARG A 29 -2.66 9.88 0.60
CA ARG A 29 -1.85 11.10 0.55
C ARG A 29 -0.36 10.81 0.47
N GLY A 30 0.42 11.81 0.10
CA GLY A 30 1.87 11.74 0.17
C GLY A 30 2.39 11.53 1.61
N PHE A 31 3.50 10.87 1.71
CA PHE A 31 4.25 10.67 2.97
C PHE A 31 4.65 12.00 3.59
N ARG A 32 4.67 12.04 4.90
CA ARG A 32 5.22 13.10 5.72
C ARG A 32 6.22 12.51 6.73
N ARG A 33 7.20 13.29 7.14
CA ARG A 33 8.25 12.81 8.05
C ARG A 33 7.70 12.19 9.35
N GLU A 34 6.62 12.74 9.87
CA GLU A 34 5.92 12.20 11.04
C GLU A 34 5.33 10.80 10.85
N ASP A 35 5.11 10.37 9.62
CA ASP A 35 4.57 9.03 9.31
C ASP A 35 5.62 7.92 9.45
N ALA A 36 6.90 8.23 9.54
CA ALA A 36 8.00 7.28 9.41
C ALA A 36 7.89 6.07 10.36
N SER A 37 7.46 6.27 11.62
CA SER A 37 7.27 5.17 12.57
C SER A 37 6.11 4.27 12.15
N ALA A 38 4.95 4.87 11.83
CA ALA A 38 3.75 4.16 11.44
C ALA A 38 3.92 3.41 10.12
N VAL A 39 4.67 3.97 9.16
CA VAL A 39 5.04 3.30 7.91
C VAL A 39 5.83 2.03 8.20
N ARG A 40 6.85 2.07 9.07
CA ARG A 40 7.61 0.87 9.46
C ARG A 40 6.73 -0.16 10.16
N GLU A 41 5.83 0.27 11.04
CA GLU A 41 4.89 -0.62 11.73
C GLU A 41 3.98 -1.36 10.74
N VAL A 42 3.44 -0.67 9.74
CA VAL A 42 2.62 -1.28 8.67
C VAL A 42 3.45 -2.28 7.86
N VAL A 43 4.62 -1.86 7.36
CA VAL A 43 5.46 -2.72 6.51
C VAL A 43 5.89 -3.97 7.27
N PHE A 44 6.47 -3.82 8.46
CA PHE A 44 6.99 -4.96 9.22
C PHE A 44 5.88 -5.84 9.79
N GLY A 45 4.73 -5.26 10.16
CA GLY A 45 3.56 -6.02 10.57
C GLY A 45 3.03 -6.92 9.45
N VAL A 46 2.95 -6.40 8.23
CA VAL A 46 2.52 -7.20 7.07
C VAL A 46 3.59 -8.25 6.69
N LEU A 47 4.87 -7.91 6.70
CA LEU A 47 5.93 -8.91 6.45
C LEU A 47 5.84 -10.06 7.44
N ALA A 48 5.66 -9.77 8.74
CA ALA A 48 5.54 -10.79 9.78
C ALA A 48 4.31 -11.70 9.57
N GLU A 49 3.18 -11.17 9.06
CA GLU A 49 2.00 -11.96 8.71
C GLU A 49 2.32 -13.06 7.69
N PHE A 50 3.21 -12.78 6.74
CA PHE A 50 3.66 -13.72 5.71
C PHE A 50 4.91 -14.52 6.13
N GLY A 51 5.35 -14.43 7.38
CA GLY A 51 6.55 -15.11 7.87
C GLY A 51 7.85 -14.56 7.29
N LEU A 52 7.84 -13.33 6.77
CA LEU A 52 8.99 -12.65 6.19
C LEU A 52 9.63 -11.74 7.23
N ALA A 53 10.95 -11.85 7.39
CA ALA A 53 11.69 -11.00 8.31
C ALA A 53 12.03 -9.64 7.68
N PRO A 54 12.05 -8.53 8.47
CA PRO A 54 12.67 -7.28 8.05
C PRO A 54 14.16 -7.45 7.73
N ASP A 55 14.63 -6.75 6.72
CA ASP A 55 16.04 -6.67 6.37
C ASP A 55 16.51 -5.20 6.38
N HIS A 56 16.93 -4.76 7.55
CA HIS A 56 17.34 -3.37 7.79
C HIS A 56 18.67 -2.99 7.14
N ALA A 57 19.47 -3.99 6.73
CA ALA A 57 20.79 -3.76 6.16
C ALA A 57 20.75 -3.61 4.64
N ASP A 58 19.73 -4.15 3.98
CA ASP A 58 19.59 -4.15 2.52
C ASP A 58 18.18 -3.71 2.11
N THR A 59 17.25 -4.64 2.02
CA THR A 59 15.94 -4.43 1.35
C THR A 59 15.07 -3.35 2.04
N ASP A 60 15.21 -3.14 3.35
CA ASP A 60 14.42 -2.15 4.12
C ASP A 60 15.23 -0.97 4.62
N VAL A 61 16.49 -0.81 4.15
CA VAL A 61 17.32 0.36 4.45
C VAL A 61 16.64 1.67 4.02
N ASP A 62 15.84 1.61 2.96
CA ASP A 62 15.08 2.73 2.41
C ASP A 62 14.00 3.28 3.38
N LEU A 63 13.55 2.49 4.35
CA LEU A 63 12.65 2.92 5.42
C LEU A 63 13.36 3.65 6.57
N SER A 64 14.70 3.73 6.55
CA SER A 64 15.45 4.53 7.49
C SER A 64 15.26 6.04 7.25
N ASP A 65 15.15 6.43 5.99
CA ASP A 65 14.82 7.79 5.55
C ASP A 65 14.07 7.78 4.20
N VAL A 66 12.75 7.76 4.28
CA VAL A 66 11.86 7.75 3.10
C VAL A 66 12.06 8.99 2.23
N GLU A 67 12.36 10.14 2.82
CA GLU A 67 12.59 11.37 2.04
C GLU A 67 13.82 11.24 1.16
N ILE A 68 14.93 10.79 1.72
CA ILE A 68 16.20 10.62 0.98
C ILE A 68 16.10 9.54 -0.09
N HIS A 69 15.45 8.42 0.23
CA HIS A 69 15.42 7.28 -0.69
C HIS A 69 14.37 7.39 -1.80
N TYR A 70 13.27 8.11 -1.55
CA TYR A 70 12.17 8.20 -2.51
C TYR A 70 11.92 9.61 -3.01
N LEU A 71 11.79 10.60 -2.12
CA LEU A 71 11.28 11.92 -2.50
C LEU A 71 12.37 12.81 -3.10
N VAL A 72 13.55 12.84 -2.50
CA VAL A 72 14.68 13.64 -3.01
C VAL A 72 15.08 13.24 -4.44
N PRO A 73 15.14 11.94 -4.81
CA PRO A 73 15.40 11.54 -6.20
C PRO A 73 14.24 11.83 -7.17
N GLY A 74 13.11 12.33 -6.69
CA GLY A 74 11.93 12.63 -7.52
C GLY A 74 10.93 11.48 -7.65
N GLY A 75 11.11 10.39 -6.91
CA GLY A 75 10.14 9.32 -6.77
C GLY A 75 8.96 9.74 -5.89
N GLY A 76 8.23 8.77 -5.35
CA GLY A 76 7.07 9.05 -4.53
C GLY A 76 6.89 8.04 -3.40
N PHE A 77 6.22 8.47 -2.34
CA PHE A 77 5.79 7.56 -1.28
C PHE A 77 4.40 8.00 -0.78
N TRP A 78 3.45 7.08 -0.79
CA TRP A 78 2.06 7.33 -0.40
C TRP A 78 1.70 6.49 0.81
N VAL A 79 0.80 7.02 1.61
CA VAL A 79 0.21 6.35 2.74
C VAL A 79 -1.31 6.35 2.62
N VAL A 80 -1.94 5.32 3.18
CA VAL A 80 -3.39 5.30 3.45
C VAL A 80 -3.56 5.66 4.91
N GLU A 81 -4.25 6.77 5.17
CA GLU A 81 -4.62 7.24 6.50
C GLU A 81 -6.10 6.95 6.74
N ASP A 82 -6.44 6.33 7.87
CA ASP A 82 -7.83 6.09 8.24
C ASP A 82 -8.48 7.34 8.87
N GLY A 83 -9.80 7.30 9.09
CA GLY A 83 -10.55 8.41 9.68
C GLY A 83 -10.13 8.80 11.10
N ARG A 84 -9.26 8.02 11.75
CA ARG A 84 -8.68 8.28 13.07
C ARG A 84 -7.24 8.76 12.99
N GLY A 85 -6.72 8.99 11.79
CA GLY A 85 -5.35 9.44 11.57
C GLY A 85 -4.29 8.33 11.65
N ARG A 86 -4.66 7.05 11.63
CA ARG A 86 -3.71 5.94 11.64
C ARG A 86 -3.28 5.61 10.22
N ILE A 87 -2.01 5.32 10.03
CA ILE A 87 -1.51 4.78 8.76
C ILE A 87 -1.85 3.29 8.70
N VAL A 88 -2.55 2.89 7.64
CA VAL A 88 -3.06 1.54 7.44
C VAL A 88 -2.60 0.92 6.12
N GLY A 89 -1.87 1.68 5.31
CA GLY A 89 -1.28 1.22 4.06
C GLY A 89 -0.15 2.12 3.59
N THR A 90 0.70 1.57 2.75
CA THR A 90 1.91 2.21 2.21
C THR A 90 2.12 1.85 0.75
N CYS A 91 2.81 2.70 -0.01
CA CYS A 91 3.28 2.42 -1.36
C CYS A 91 4.42 3.37 -1.71
N GLY A 92 5.57 2.85 -2.11
CA GLY A 92 6.72 3.61 -2.59
C GLY A 92 6.95 3.41 -4.08
N LEU A 93 7.39 4.45 -4.78
CA LEU A 93 7.92 4.40 -6.14
C LEU A 93 9.35 4.93 -6.12
N TRP A 94 10.29 4.02 -6.25
CA TRP A 94 11.72 4.33 -6.32
C TRP A 94 12.12 4.54 -7.78
N LEU A 95 12.86 5.63 -8.04
CA LEU A 95 13.37 5.90 -9.38
C LEU A 95 14.77 5.35 -9.52
N ASP A 96 15.01 4.55 -10.57
CA ASP A 96 16.34 4.04 -10.85
C ASP A 96 17.28 5.18 -11.21
N PRO A 97 18.40 5.36 -10.49
CA PRO A 97 19.37 6.40 -10.81
C PRO A 97 20.20 6.11 -12.08
N ASP A 98 20.34 4.84 -12.44
CA ASP A 98 21.17 4.40 -13.55
C ASP A 98 20.37 4.20 -14.85
N ASP A 99 19.05 3.97 -14.74
CA ASP A 99 18.13 3.83 -15.88
C ASP A 99 16.98 4.84 -15.78
N PRO A 100 17.02 5.96 -16.55
CA PRO A 100 15.98 6.97 -16.52
C PRO A 100 14.62 6.50 -17.07
N ALA A 101 14.57 5.34 -17.72
CA ALA A 101 13.30 4.75 -18.17
C ALA A 101 12.62 3.92 -17.08
N ARG A 102 13.38 3.40 -16.11
CA ARG A 102 12.93 2.43 -15.11
C ARG A 102 12.59 3.07 -13.77
N CYS A 103 11.59 2.53 -13.12
CA CYS A 103 11.30 2.76 -11.70
C CYS A 103 10.78 1.47 -11.07
N GLU A 104 10.78 1.41 -9.76
CA GLU A 104 10.37 0.23 -9.02
C GLU A 104 9.29 0.55 -7.99
N LEU A 105 8.22 -0.23 -8.02
CA LEU A 105 7.18 -0.19 -7.01
C LEU A 105 7.64 -0.99 -5.79
N ARG A 106 7.78 -0.31 -4.68
CA ARG A 106 8.26 -0.88 -3.41
C ARG A 106 7.29 -0.63 -2.26
N LYS A 107 7.40 -1.41 -1.19
CA LYS A 107 6.69 -1.17 0.08
C LYS A 107 5.17 -0.99 -0.08
N MET A 108 4.56 -1.72 -1.02
CA MET A 108 3.12 -1.67 -1.25
C MET A 108 2.42 -2.67 -0.33
N TYR A 109 1.93 -2.20 0.79
CA TYR A 109 1.32 -3.01 1.84
C TYR A 109 0.04 -2.38 2.37
N LEU A 110 -0.91 -3.23 2.79
CA LEU A 110 -2.14 -2.84 3.48
C LEU A 110 -2.35 -3.75 4.69
N LEU A 111 -2.73 -3.18 5.81
CA LEU A 111 -3.16 -3.96 6.97
C LEU A 111 -4.36 -4.85 6.61
N PRO A 112 -4.51 -6.04 7.22
CA PRO A 112 -5.54 -7.02 6.86
C PRO A 112 -6.94 -6.44 6.78
N ASP A 113 -7.38 -5.69 7.79
CA ASP A 113 -8.72 -5.11 7.87
C ASP A 113 -9.04 -4.07 6.78
N TRP A 114 -8.02 -3.62 6.06
CA TRP A 114 -8.12 -2.61 5.01
C TRP A 114 -8.00 -3.19 3.59
N ARG A 115 -7.79 -4.49 3.47
CA ARG A 115 -7.76 -5.20 2.18
C ARG A 115 -9.17 -5.42 1.64
N GLY A 116 -9.28 -5.71 0.34
CA GLY A 116 -10.58 -5.97 -0.31
C GLY A 116 -11.44 -4.73 -0.55
N ARG A 117 -10.98 -3.53 -0.18
CA ARG A 117 -11.69 -2.25 -0.32
C ARG A 117 -11.26 -1.43 -1.55
N GLY A 118 -10.48 -2.02 -2.46
CA GLY A 118 -9.96 -1.34 -3.65
C GLY A 118 -8.77 -0.40 -3.39
N LEU A 119 -8.28 -0.28 -2.15
CA LEU A 119 -7.19 0.63 -1.78
C LEU A 119 -5.86 0.30 -2.47
N GLY A 120 -5.54 -0.99 -2.60
CA GLY A 120 -4.35 -1.42 -3.33
C GLY A 120 -4.35 -0.93 -4.78
N GLY A 121 -5.51 -1.01 -5.45
CA GLY A 121 -5.66 -0.47 -6.81
C GLY A 121 -5.47 1.04 -6.88
N GLN A 122 -5.96 1.78 -5.90
CA GLN A 122 -5.80 3.24 -5.84
C GLN A 122 -4.35 3.66 -5.55
N LEU A 123 -3.66 2.96 -4.63
CA LEU A 123 -2.23 3.17 -4.37
C LEU A 123 -1.38 2.90 -5.62
N LEU A 124 -1.64 1.77 -6.28
CA LEU A 124 -0.94 1.41 -7.51
C LEU A 124 -1.17 2.46 -8.60
N GLU A 125 -2.40 2.94 -8.78
CA GLU A 125 -2.69 3.97 -9.77
C GLU A 125 -1.98 5.29 -9.46
N ALA A 126 -1.91 5.71 -8.20
CA ALA A 126 -1.15 6.90 -7.79
C ALA A 126 0.34 6.76 -8.15
N ALA A 127 0.94 5.60 -7.88
CA ALA A 127 2.33 5.32 -8.24
C ALA A 127 2.55 5.31 -9.76
N LEU A 128 1.66 4.67 -10.54
CA LEU A 128 1.74 4.63 -12.00
C LEU A 128 1.55 6.01 -12.64
N ALA A 129 0.64 6.83 -12.10
CA ALA A 129 0.45 8.21 -12.55
C ALA A 129 1.72 9.05 -12.31
N HIS A 130 2.36 8.87 -11.15
CA HIS A 130 3.62 9.55 -10.84
C HIS A 130 4.76 9.07 -11.75
N ALA A 131 4.88 7.76 -12.00
CA ALA A 131 5.88 7.22 -12.93
C ALA A 131 5.75 7.86 -14.32
N ARG A 132 4.52 7.96 -14.86
CA ARG A 132 4.28 8.65 -16.15
C ARG A 132 4.65 10.12 -16.10
N SER A 133 4.29 10.83 -15.02
CA SER A 133 4.58 12.26 -14.86
C SER A 133 6.07 12.58 -14.78
N THR A 134 6.88 11.61 -14.32
CA THR A 134 8.35 11.70 -14.25
C THR A 134 9.05 11.13 -15.49
N GLY A 135 8.28 10.76 -16.54
CA GLY A 135 8.81 10.28 -17.81
C GLY A 135 9.32 8.84 -17.77
N ARG A 136 8.97 8.07 -16.74
CA ARG A 136 9.31 6.65 -16.69
C ARG A 136 8.43 5.86 -17.66
N THR A 137 9.04 4.91 -18.35
CA THR A 137 8.35 4.06 -19.34
C THR A 137 8.23 2.61 -18.90
N ARG A 138 8.89 2.24 -17.78
CA ARG A 138 8.86 0.90 -17.25
C ARG A 138 8.79 0.90 -15.73
N VAL A 139 7.84 0.16 -15.17
CA VAL A 139 7.70 -0.09 -13.74
C VAL A 139 7.97 -1.56 -13.47
N GLU A 140 8.88 -1.84 -12.56
CA GLU A 140 9.17 -3.18 -12.07
C GLU A 140 8.74 -3.31 -10.61
N LEU A 141 8.54 -4.52 -10.14
CA LEU A 141 8.28 -4.85 -8.75
C LEU A 141 8.72 -6.26 -8.43
N GLU A 142 9.20 -6.44 -7.23
CA GLU A 142 9.50 -7.74 -6.66
C GLU A 142 8.45 -8.11 -5.61
N THR A 143 8.11 -9.38 -5.52
CA THR A 143 7.14 -9.88 -4.55
C THR A 143 7.43 -11.32 -4.15
N ASN A 144 6.72 -11.80 -3.14
CA ASN A 144 6.78 -13.20 -2.73
C ASN A 144 5.50 -13.93 -3.19
N ARG A 145 5.66 -15.17 -3.64
CA ARG A 145 4.52 -16.02 -4.12
C ARG A 145 3.40 -16.17 -3.09
N ALA A 146 3.69 -16.02 -1.80
CA ALA A 146 2.67 -16.06 -0.76
C ALA A 146 1.70 -14.87 -0.81
N MET A 147 2.09 -13.75 -1.43
CA MET A 147 1.28 -12.53 -1.55
C MET A 147 0.31 -12.61 -2.73
N THR A 148 -0.51 -13.65 -2.79
CA THR A 148 -1.37 -13.97 -3.95
C THR A 148 -2.35 -12.86 -4.32
N ALA A 149 -2.90 -12.14 -3.34
CA ALA A 149 -3.81 -11.02 -3.59
C ALA A 149 -3.11 -9.84 -4.28
N ALA A 150 -1.85 -9.56 -3.91
CA ALA A 150 -1.04 -8.53 -4.56
C ALA A 150 -0.67 -8.94 -5.99
N ILE A 151 -0.25 -10.18 -6.19
CA ILE A 151 0.05 -10.73 -7.52
C ILE A 151 -1.16 -10.60 -8.44
N GLY A 152 -2.34 -11.03 -8.00
CA GLY A 152 -3.58 -10.88 -8.79
C GLY A 152 -3.92 -9.43 -9.13
N LEU A 153 -3.64 -8.49 -8.22
CA LEU A 153 -3.79 -7.06 -8.51
C LEU A 153 -2.82 -6.62 -9.62
N TYR A 154 -1.54 -6.96 -9.54
CA TYR A 154 -0.54 -6.58 -10.53
C TYR A 154 -0.87 -7.14 -11.91
N GLU A 155 -1.20 -8.43 -12.01
CA GLU A 155 -1.61 -9.08 -13.27
C GLU A 155 -2.86 -8.42 -13.86
N SER A 156 -3.86 -8.08 -13.04
CA SER A 156 -5.07 -7.38 -13.48
C SER A 156 -4.82 -5.98 -14.05
N ARG A 157 -3.67 -5.38 -13.73
CA ARG A 157 -3.22 -4.07 -14.21
C ARG A 157 -2.20 -4.15 -15.34
N GLY A 158 -1.96 -5.36 -15.86
CA GLY A 158 -1.13 -5.60 -17.03
C GLY A 158 0.34 -5.86 -16.73
N PHE A 159 0.73 -5.95 -15.46
CA PHE A 159 2.06 -6.43 -15.12
C PHE A 159 2.22 -7.89 -15.57
N ARG A 160 3.40 -8.20 -16.06
CA ARG A 160 3.76 -9.56 -16.49
C ARG A 160 4.98 -10.01 -15.72
N GLU A 161 4.97 -11.28 -15.34
CA GLU A 161 6.15 -11.88 -14.72
C GLU A 161 7.29 -11.95 -15.73
N ILE A 162 8.48 -11.62 -15.27
CA ILE A 162 9.71 -11.67 -16.05
C ILE A 162 10.78 -12.45 -15.28
N GLU A 163 11.79 -12.96 -16.01
CA GLU A 163 12.97 -13.56 -15.40
C GLU A 163 13.94 -12.45 -14.94
N GLY A 164 14.57 -12.66 -13.79
CA GLY A 164 15.56 -11.74 -13.23
C GLY A 164 15.95 -12.12 -11.80
N GLU A 165 16.95 -11.44 -11.27
CA GLU A 165 17.33 -11.56 -9.88
C GLU A 165 16.34 -10.81 -9.00
N THR A 166 16.07 -11.35 -7.81
CA THR A 166 15.19 -10.75 -6.81
C THR A 166 15.91 -10.67 -5.46
N CYS A 167 15.40 -9.81 -4.58
CA CYS A 167 15.88 -9.73 -3.21
C CYS A 167 15.70 -11.07 -2.46
N ALA A 168 16.45 -11.27 -1.39
CA ALA A 168 16.52 -12.54 -0.66
C ALA A 168 15.16 -13.07 -0.17
N ARG A 169 14.18 -12.20 0.07
CA ARG A 169 12.82 -12.58 0.51
C ARG A 169 11.78 -12.62 -0.60
N CYS A 170 12.15 -12.23 -1.83
CA CYS A 170 11.30 -12.23 -3.01
C CYS A 170 11.65 -13.41 -3.91
N ASP A 171 10.68 -13.90 -4.66
CA ASP A 171 10.86 -15.01 -5.59
C ASP A 171 10.09 -14.82 -6.91
N ARG A 172 9.51 -13.63 -7.08
CA ARG A 172 8.76 -13.23 -8.28
C ARG A 172 9.10 -11.80 -8.65
N LEU A 173 9.37 -11.58 -9.93
CA LEU A 173 9.64 -10.27 -10.52
C LEU A 173 8.61 -9.98 -11.61
N PHE A 174 8.00 -8.80 -11.57
CA PHE A 174 7.02 -8.37 -12.55
C PHE A 174 7.42 -7.04 -13.18
N ALA A 175 7.01 -6.83 -14.43
CA ALA A 175 7.20 -5.56 -15.13
C ALA A 175 5.93 -5.11 -15.85
N LEU A 176 5.79 -3.80 -15.98
CA LEU A 176 4.77 -3.11 -16.77
C LEU A 176 5.43 -2.03 -17.62
N ASP A 177 5.26 -2.10 -18.94
CA ASP A 177 5.63 -1.02 -19.84
C ASP A 177 4.51 0.03 -19.87
N LEU A 178 4.85 1.29 -19.53
CA LEU A 178 3.93 2.41 -19.53
C LEU A 178 3.80 2.98 -20.94
N LYS A 179 2.58 3.26 -21.33
CA LYS A 179 2.25 3.92 -22.60
C LYS A 179 2.06 5.42 -22.36
#